data_6bd1d099062e6f35b2683b35b63e540e
#
_entry.id   6bd1d099062e6f35b2683b35b63e540e
#
_cell.length_a   1.000
_cell.length_b   1.000
_cell.length_c   1.000
_cell.angle_alpha   90.00
_cell.angle_beta   90.00
_cell.angle_gamma   90.00
#
_symmetry.space_group_name_H-M   'P 1'
#
loop_
_entity.id
_entity.type
_entity.pdbx_description
1 polymer ?
#
loop_
_entity_poly.entity_id
_entity_poly.type
_entity_poly.pdbx_seq_one_letter_code
_entity_poly.pdbx_strand_id
1 'polypeptide(L)' 'MAERWVKVAAAPNETDALLMDGVLKDAGIPSLIQRASGFDVPDFLSAGPRDVLVPGSLVEEAKQVLEDTTGLGSYVP' A
#
# COMPACT_ATOMS: atom_id res chain seq x y z
N MET A 1 -13.13 -13.00 -14.49
CA MET A 1 -11.91 -12.35 -14.89
C MET A 1 -11.15 -11.81 -13.72
N ALA A 2 -9.87 -12.07 -13.72
CA ALA A 2 -9.04 -11.59 -12.63
C ALA A 2 -8.86 -10.09 -12.74
N GLU A 3 -9.00 -9.45 -11.62
CA GLU A 3 -8.80 -8.03 -11.57
C GLU A 3 -7.32 -7.71 -11.48
N ARG A 4 -6.94 -6.61 -12.11
CA ARG A 4 -5.57 -6.19 -12.08
C ARG A 4 -5.26 -5.51 -10.76
N TRP A 5 -4.15 -5.89 -10.15
CA TRP A 5 -3.70 -5.24 -8.92
C TRP A 5 -2.85 -4.04 -9.28
N VAL A 6 -3.17 -2.90 -8.68
CA VAL A 6 -2.54 -1.64 -9.01
C VAL A 6 -1.95 -1.03 -7.75
N LYS A 7 -0.77 -0.50 -7.86
CA LYS A 7 -0.11 0.15 -6.75
C LYS A 7 -0.81 1.46 -6.43
N VAL A 8 -1.20 1.62 -5.16
CA VAL A 8 -1.86 2.86 -4.72
C VAL A 8 -0.97 3.66 -3.79
N ALA A 9 0.03 3.03 -3.19
CA ALA A 9 0.89 3.73 -2.26
C ALA A 9 2.20 3.00 -2.14
N ALA A 10 3.21 3.72 -1.70
CA ALA A 10 4.50 3.13 -1.40
C ALA A 10 4.82 3.47 0.04
N ALA A 11 5.26 2.47 0.79
CA ALA A 11 5.66 2.65 2.17
C ALA A 11 7.16 2.47 2.29
N PRO A 12 7.81 3.25 3.14
CA PRO A 12 9.26 3.13 3.29
C PRO A 12 9.69 1.86 3.98
N ASN A 13 8.79 1.20 4.70
CA ASN A 13 9.12 -0.02 5.40
C ASN A 13 7.86 -0.84 5.59
N GLU A 14 8.04 -2.05 6.13
CA GLU A 14 6.93 -2.96 6.30
C GLU A 14 5.92 -2.46 7.34
N THR A 15 6.39 -1.82 8.38
CA THR A 15 5.49 -1.32 9.41
C THR A 15 4.48 -0.34 8.84
N ASP A 16 4.96 0.60 8.05
CA ASP A 16 4.07 1.56 7.42
C ASP A 16 3.15 0.91 6.41
N ALA A 17 3.66 -0.11 5.70
CA ALA A 17 2.83 -0.83 4.75
C ALA A 17 1.71 -1.57 5.47
N LEU A 18 2.00 -2.17 6.61
CA LEU A 18 0.99 -2.87 7.37
C LEU A 18 -0.08 -1.91 7.89
N LEU A 19 0.33 -0.72 8.25
CA LEU A 19 -0.62 0.29 8.68
C LEU A 19 -1.59 0.63 7.55
N MET A 20 -1.06 0.87 6.37
CA MET A 20 -1.89 1.18 5.22
C MET A 20 -2.81 0.01 4.87
N ASP A 21 -2.26 -1.20 4.92
CA ASP A 21 -3.02 -2.40 4.63
C ASP A 21 -4.18 -2.55 5.61
N GLY A 22 -3.92 -2.30 6.87
CA GLY A 22 -4.96 -2.39 7.89
C GLY A 22 -6.07 -1.37 7.66
N VAL A 23 -5.69 -0.16 7.30
CA VAL A 23 -6.67 0.90 7.02
C VAL A 23 -7.55 0.52 5.85
N LEU A 24 -6.94 -0.02 4.79
CA LEU A 24 -7.71 -0.41 3.60
C LEU A 24 -8.65 -1.55 3.91
N LYS A 25 -8.17 -2.56 4.63
CA LYS A 25 -9.02 -3.70 4.97
C LYS A 25 -10.14 -3.29 5.89
N ASP A 26 -9.87 -2.36 6.78
CA ASP A 26 -10.90 -1.85 7.67
C ASP A 26 -12.00 -1.15 6.88
N ALA A 27 -11.67 -0.58 5.75
CA ALA A 27 -12.64 0.07 4.88
C ALA A 27 -13.27 -0.91 3.89
N GLY A 28 -12.95 -2.18 4.00
CA GLY A 28 -13.51 -3.20 3.10
C GLY A 28 -12.81 -3.31 1.77
N ILE A 29 -11.61 -2.79 1.66
CA ILE A 29 -10.85 -2.83 0.41
C ILE A 29 -9.75 -3.86 0.52
N PRO A 30 -9.76 -4.89 -0.32
CA PRO A 30 -8.67 -5.86 -0.31
C PRO A 30 -7.37 -5.21 -0.75
N SER A 31 -6.29 -5.60 -0.12
CA SER A 31 -4.99 -5.01 -0.44
C SER A 31 -3.90 -6.06 -0.31
N LEU A 32 -2.80 -5.80 -0.99
CA LEU A 32 -1.61 -6.65 -0.96
C LEU A 32 -0.40 -5.78 -0.68
N ILE A 33 0.55 -6.36 0.02
CA ILE A 33 1.84 -5.73 0.26
C ILE A 33 2.89 -6.56 -0.44
N GLN A 34 3.77 -5.89 -1.20
CA GLN A 34 4.86 -6.61 -1.83
C GLN A 34 6.07 -5.71 -1.88
N ARG A 35 7.23 -6.30 -2.12
CA ARG A 35 8.44 -5.53 -2.27
C ARG A 35 8.35 -4.63 -3.46
N ALA A 36 8.95 -3.46 -3.32
CA ALA A 36 8.95 -2.51 -4.41
C ALA A 36 9.65 -3.11 -5.62
N SER A 37 9.06 -2.94 -6.78
CA SER A 37 9.60 -3.46 -8.03
C SER A 37 10.96 -2.88 -8.31
N GLY A 38 11.85 -3.73 -8.83
CA GLY A 38 13.16 -3.27 -9.22
C GLY A 38 14.11 -3.12 -8.07
N PHE A 39 13.67 -3.38 -6.87
CA PHE A 39 14.51 -3.27 -5.69
C PHE A 39 15.08 -4.63 -5.38
N ASP A 40 16.35 -4.79 -5.64
CA ASP A 40 17.00 -6.08 -5.55
C ASP A 40 17.89 -6.13 -4.31
N VAL A 41 17.31 -6.52 -3.19
CA VAL A 41 18.05 -6.63 -1.95
C VAL A 41 17.92 -8.04 -1.40
N PRO A 42 18.93 -8.50 -0.66
CA PRO A 42 18.85 -9.81 -0.02
C PRO A 42 17.69 -9.89 0.96
N ASP A 43 17.17 -11.08 1.13
CA ASP A 43 16.01 -11.29 1.98
C ASP A 43 16.28 -10.95 3.43
N PHE A 44 17.51 -11.09 3.87
CA PHE A 44 17.80 -10.78 5.26
C PHE A 44 17.72 -9.28 5.54
N LEU A 45 17.69 -8.48 4.51
CA LEU A 45 17.43 -7.06 4.67
C LEU A 45 15.93 -6.83 4.49
N SER A 46 15.16 -7.22 5.48
CA SER A 46 13.72 -7.13 5.37
C SER A 46 13.21 -5.70 5.51
N ALA A 47 14.05 -4.81 5.99
CA ALA A 47 13.67 -3.41 6.05
C ALA A 47 13.85 -2.81 4.67
N GLY A 48 12.83 -2.31 4.08
CA GLY A 48 12.93 -1.73 2.76
C GLY A 48 11.58 -1.30 2.28
N PRO A 49 11.53 -0.65 1.14
CA PRO A 49 10.26 -0.14 0.65
C PRO A 49 9.31 -1.27 0.27
N ARG A 50 8.05 -1.00 0.46
CA ARG A 50 6.98 -1.92 0.11
C ARG A 50 5.96 -1.17 -0.72
N ASP A 51 5.36 -1.89 -1.67
CA ASP A 51 4.26 -1.35 -2.45
C ASP A 51 2.97 -1.90 -1.90
N VAL A 52 1.96 -1.04 -1.82
CA VAL A 52 0.61 -1.44 -1.40
C VAL A 52 -0.26 -1.42 -2.64
N LEU A 53 -0.90 -2.55 -2.93
CA LEU A 53 -1.71 -2.69 -4.14
C LEU A 53 -3.14 -3.03 -3.79
N VAL A 54 -4.04 -2.57 -4.65
CA VAL A 54 -5.46 -2.88 -4.54
C VAL A 54 -5.99 -3.23 -5.92
N PRO A 55 -7.17 -3.85 -6.01
CA PRO A 55 -7.77 -4.07 -7.32
C PRO A 55 -7.97 -2.76 -8.06
N GLY A 56 -7.78 -2.80 -9.36
CA GLY A 56 -7.84 -1.58 -10.16
C GLY A 56 -9.13 -0.82 -10.02
N SER A 57 -10.23 -1.52 -9.86
CA SER A 57 -11.53 -0.85 -9.73
C SER A 57 -11.68 -0.10 -8.41
N LEU A 58 -10.79 -0.34 -7.45
CA LEU A 58 -10.88 0.28 -6.14
C LEU A 58 -9.78 1.29 -5.87
N VAL A 59 -8.99 1.63 -6.89
CA VAL A 59 -7.85 2.52 -6.71
C VAL A 59 -8.26 3.88 -6.17
N GLU A 60 -9.28 4.48 -6.78
CA GLU A 60 -9.71 5.80 -6.34
C GLU A 60 -10.21 5.79 -4.91
N GLU A 61 -10.99 4.78 -4.60
CA GLU A 61 -11.52 4.62 -3.27
C GLU A 61 -10.41 4.42 -2.24
N ALA A 62 -9.43 3.60 -2.62
CA ALA A 62 -8.32 3.31 -1.73
C ALA A 62 -7.49 4.57 -1.45
N LYS A 63 -7.25 5.36 -2.47
CA LYS A 63 -6.51 6.61 -2.28
C LYS A 63 -7.25 7.54 -1.35
N GLN A 64 -8.55 7.62 -1.51
CA GLN A 64 -9.36 8.47 -0.66
C GLN A 64 -9.30 8.01 0.79
N VAL A 65 -9.42 6.71 0.99
CA VAL A 65 -9.39 6.15 2.33
C VAL A 65 -8.06 6.43 3.01
N LEU A 66 -6.97 6.26 2.28
CA LEU A 66 -5.65 6.50 2.86
C LEU A 66 -5.48 7.96 3.24
N GLU A 67 -5.92 8.86 2.40
CA GLU A 67 -5.82 10.28 2.71
C GLU A 67 -6.67 10.67 3.89
N ASP A 68 -7.91 10.20 3.90
CA ASP A 68 -8.86 10.62 4.93
C ASP A 68 -8.55 10.02 6.29
N THR A 69 -8.08 8.79 6.30
CA THR A 69 -7.93 8.05 7.55
C THR A 69 -6.56 8.21 8.15
N THR A 70 -5.52 8.08 7.35
CA THR A 70 -4.16 8.13 7.88
C THR A 70 -3.50 9.47 7.71
N GLY A 71 -4.01 10.27 6.79
CA GLY A 71 -3.38 11.51 6.46
C GLY A 71 -2.08 11.35 5.68
N LEU A 72 -1.76 10.14 5.28
CA LEU A 72 -0.50 9.89 4.59
C LEU A 72 -0.43 10.58 3.24
N GLY A 73 -1.55 10.60 2.54
CA GLY A 73 -1.58 11.24 1.25
C GLY A 73 -1.50 12.76 1.33
N SER A 74 -2.00 13.29 2.42
CA SER A 74 -2.01 14.73 2.61
C SER A 74 -0.99 15.18 3.64
N TYR A 75 -0.17 14.27 4.09
CA TYR A 75 0.80 14.59 5.11
C TYR A 75 1.82 15.60 4.58
N VAL A 76 1.98 16.66 5.31
CA VAL A 76 2.94 17.70 4.96
C VAL A 76 3.77 17.95 6.18
N PRO A 77 5.06 17.69 6.11
CA PRO A 77 5.94 17.93 7.25
C PRO A 77 6.05 19.41 7.60
#